data_34999229e39c70d629f668fc6baed656
#
_entry.id   34999229e39c70d629f668fc6baed656
#
_cell.length_a   1.000
_cell.length_b   1.000
_cell.length_c   1.000
_cell.angle_alpha   90.00
_cell.angle_beta   90.00
_cell.angle_gamma   90.00
#
_symmetry.space_group_name_H-M   'P 1'
#
loop_
_entity.id
_entity.type
_entity.pdbx_description
1 polymer ?
#
loop_
_entity_poly.entity_id
_entity_poly.type
_entity_poly.pdbx_seq_one_letter_code
_entity_poly.pdbx_strand_id
1 'polypeptide(L)'
;MQNLDLLLIGFGHVGRAFAELLEQKQDLIRSTYQLNVRIVGILTGNHGGALDPAGIDTAEAVRLLDLGKSLEVLSRNAPPNNADEFIRTSGAHAMLENTPVNYASGQPAIDHLQTALKSGMHAITANKGPVVHAYQLLTKLAKQHKRKFFFESTVMDGAPIFSLWRSSLPAAKLSSFRGILNSTTNLVLTLMEQGNSFEQAVQTAQDLGIAETDPSGDLDGWDAAVKVAALTTVLMEHPLLPDEVDREGISRISADEIERARERNQRWKLVCEAQRTEQGVRSSVKPQALGPEDPLFNVMGTSSAVTFQSDVLGALTLLEENPGPHTTAYGLLADLLNSVSVQRE
;
A
#
# COMPACT_ATOMS: atom_id res chain seq x y z
N MET A 1 -9.04 29.28 6.65
CA MET A 1 -9.02 27.82 6.69
C MET A 1 -9.72 27.32 5.45
N GLN A 2 -9.07 26.47 4.67
CA GLN A 2 -9.60 25.93 3.41
C GLN A 2 -10.31 24.59 3.67
N ASN A 3 -11.48 24.38 3.05
CA ASN A 3 -12.13 23.07 3.08
C ASN A 3 -11.46 22.14 2.06
N LEU A 4 -11.20 20.91 2.49
CA LEU A 4 -10.69 19.82 1.67
C LEU A 4 -11.67 18.65 1.75
N ASP A 5 -12.48 18.50 0.71
CA ASP A 5 -13.51 17.49 0.63
C ASP A 5 -12.95 16.21 -0.01
N LEU A 6 -13.18 15.08 0.65
CA LEU A 6 -12.65 13.77 0.30
C LEU A 6 -13.73 12.80 -0.15
N LEU A 7 -13.38 11.98 -1.12
CA LEU A 7 -14.12 10.81 -1.55
C LEU A 7 -13.35 9.54 -1.21
N LEU A 8 -13.98 8.58 -0.55
CA LEU A 8 -13.42 7.26 -0.27
C LEU A 8 -14.08 6.21 -1.17
N ILE A 9 -13.30 5.56 -2.02
CA ILE A 9 -13.72 4.40 -2.80
C ILE A 9 -13.09 3.16 -2.16
N GLY A 10 -13.93 2.32 -1.52
CA GLY A 10 -13.52 1.28 -0.58
C GLY A 10 -13.49 1.80 0.86
N PHE A 11 -14.29 1.18 1.74
CA PHE A 11 -14.38 1.52 3.17
C PHE A 11 -14.27 0.26 4.03
N GLY A 12 -13.25 -0.57 3.73
CA GLY A 12 -12.82 -1.73 4.50
C GLY A 12 -11.90 -1.30 5.68
N HIS A 13 -11.01 -2.21 6.12
CA HIS A 13 -10.12 -1.97 7.26
C HIS A 13 -9.31 -0.68 7.12
N VAL A 14 -8.67 -0.45 5.96
CA VAL A 14 -7.85 0.75 5.72
C VAL A 14 -8.70 2.02 5.67
N GLY A 15 -9.84 1.99 4.98
CA GLY A 15 -10.73 3.17 4.89
C GLY A 15 -11.30 3.57 6.25
N ARG A 16 -11.67 2.61 7.11
CA ARG A 16 -12.13 2.83 8.48
C ARG A 16 -11.01 3.39 9.36
N ALA A 17 -9.81 2.78 9.31
CA ALA A 17 -8.62 3.26 10.02
C ALA A 17 -8.24 4.69 9.60
N PHE A 18 -8.40 5.01 8.30
CA PHE A 18 -8.17 6.37 7.81
C PHE A 18 -9.17 7.38 8.39
N ALA A 19 -10.47 7.03 8.43
CA ALA A 19 -11.48 7.91 9.00
C ALA A 19 -11.24 8.18 10.49
N GLU A 20 -10.90 7.16 11.26
CA GLU A 20 -10.52 7.27 12.66
C GLU A 20 -9.25 8.14 12.85
N LEU A 21 -8.21 7.89 12.07
CA LEU A 21 -6.97 8.67 12.11
C LEU A 21 -7.21 10.14 11.77
N LEU A 22 -8.06 10.40 10.76
CA LEU A 22 -8.44 11.76 10.37
C LEU A 22 -9.12 12.51 11.51
N GLU A 23 -10.03 11.85 12.22
CA GLU A 23 -10.70 12.44 13.40
C GLU A 23 -9.69 12.77 14.50
N GLN A 24 -8.82 11.80 14.85
CA GLN A 24 -7.76 11.98 15.85
C GLN A 24 -6.77 13.11 15.52
N LYS A 25 -6.51 13.35 14.24
CA LYS A 25 -5.53 14.36 13.77
C LYS A 25 -6.15 15.67 13.32
N GLN A 26 -7.48 15.81 13.39
CA GLN A 26 -8.20 16.94 12.80
C GLN A 26 -7.74 18.30 13.35
N ASP A 27 -7.54 18.41 14.68
CA ASP A 27 -7.10 19.67 15.30
C ASP A 27 -5.66 20.03 14.89
N LEU A 28 -4.77 19.04 14.79
CA LEU A 28 -3.41 19.24 14.29
C LEU A 28 -3.43 19.67 12.82
N ILE A 29 -4.26 19.04 11.99
CA ILE A 29 -4.40 19.38 10.58
C ILE A 29 -4.93 20.82 10.43
N ARG A 30 -5.93 21.19 11.20
CA ARG A 30 -6.48 22.56 11.20
C ARG A 30 -5.45 23.60 11.61
N SER A 31 -4.75 23.37 12.72
CA SER A 31 -3.79 24.34 13.26
C SER A 31 -2.53 24.45 12.41
N THR A 32 -2.00 23.34 11.91
CA THR A 32 -0.72 23.30 11.21
C THR A 32 -0.85 23.55 9.72
N TYR A 33 -1.87 22.95 9.07
CA TYR A 33 -2.04 23.00 7.61
C TYR A 33 -3.11 23.99 7.16
N GLN A 34 -3.88 24.60 8.09
CA GLN A 34 -5.00 25.48 7.81
C GLN A 34 -6.08 24.81 6.93
N LEU A 35 -6.24 23.49 7.08
CA LEU A 35 -7.19 22.69 6.34
C LEU A 35 -8.31 22.19 7.25
N ASN A 36 -9.54 22.22 6.74
CA ASN A 36 -10.69 21.53 7.31
C ASN A 36 -11.05 20.37 6.40
N VAL A 37 -10.59 19.16 6.74
CA VAL A 37 -10.78 17.96 5.94
C VAL A 37 -12.14 17.34 6.26
N ARG A 38 -12.94 17.03 5.23
CA ARG A 38 -14.26 16.42 5.37
C ARG A 38 -14.40 15.25 4.41
N ILE A 39 -14.96 14.14 4.84
CA ILE A 39 -15.35 13.02 3.97
C ILE A 39 -16.77 13.33 3.49
N VAL A 40 -16.92 13.64 2.20
CA VAL A 40 -18.20 13.98 1.57
C VAL A 40 -18.81 12.82 0.76
N GLY A 41 -18.03 11.76 0.54
CA GLY A 41 -18.50 10.58 -0.15
C GLY A 41 -17.79 9.31 0.30
N ILE A 42 -18.54 8.22 0.43
CA ILE A 42 -18.04 6.86 0.68
C ILE A 42 -18.78 5.92 -0.26
N LEU A 43 -18.02 5.13 -1.03
CA LEU A 43 -18.58 4.06 -1.88
C LEU A 43 -18.00 2.71 -1.48
N THR A 44 -18.85 1.72 -1.31
CA THR A 44 -18.47 0.34 -1.01
C THR A 44 -18.94 -0.63 -2.10
N GLY A 45 -18.33 -1.82 -2.17
CA GLY A 45 -18.75 -2.84 -3.14
C GLY A 45 -20.09 -3.46 -2.83
N ASN A 46 -20.44 -3.62 -1.53
CA ASN A 46 -21.58 -4.46 -1.12
C ASN A 46 -22.65 -3.72 -0.30
N HIS A 47 -22.35 -2.50 0.19
CA HIS A 47 -23.25 -1.76 1.08
C HIS A 47 -23.67 -0.40 0.50
N GLY A 48 -23.60 -0.26 -0.83
CA GLY A 48 -23.92 0.98 -1.51
C GLY A 48 -22.96 2.13 -1.21
N GLY A 49 -23.40 3.34 -1.44
CA GLY A 49 -22.62 4.55 -1.21
C GLY A 49 -23.39 5.63 -0.48
N ALA A 50 -22.68 6.60 0.06
CA ALA A 50 -23.23 7.81 0.65
C ALA A 50 -22.57 9.06 0.07
N LEU A 51 -23.35 10.08 -0.25
CA LEU A 51 -22.88 11.41 -0.68
C LEU A 51 -23.59 12.49 0.13
N ASP A 52 -22.83 13.27 0.90
CA ASP A 52 -23.31 14.49 1.55
C ASP A 52 -22.25 15.60 1.48
N PRO A 53 -22.50 16.71 0.77
CA PRO A 53 -21.59 17.85 0.70
C PRO A 53 -21.32 18.53 2.06
N ALA A 54 -22.17 18.29 3.08
CA ALA A 54 -21.94 18.78 4.42
C ALA A 54 -20.91 17.95 5.20
N GLY A 55 -20.63 16.75 4.75
CA GLY A 55 -19.76 15.74 5.38
C GLY A 55 -20.55 14.58 5.93
N ILE A 56 -19.99 13.38 5.80
CA ILE A 56 -20.56 12.11 6.27
C ILE A 56 -20.08 11.87 7.70
N ASP A 57 -21.00 11.46 8.59
CA ASP A 57 -20.68 10.90 9.90
C ASP A 57 -20.02 9.54 9.71
N THR A 58 -18.70 9.48 9.85
CA THR A 58 -17.92 8.26 9.64
C THR A 58 -18.10 7.22 10.74
N ALA A 59 -18.40 7.64 11.97
CA ALA A 59 -18.71 6.74 13.07
C ALA A 59 -20.03 6.01 12.80
N GLU A 60 -21.05 6.74 12.32
CA GLU A 60 -22.31 6.13 11.93
C GLU A 60 -22.16 5.23 10.68
N ALA A 61 -21.29 5.62 9.73
CA ALA A 61 -20.96 4.76 8.58
C ALA A 61 -20.36 3.41 9.02
N VAL A 62 -19.41 3.43 9.94
CA VAL A 62 -18.83 2.19 10.52
C VAL A 62 -19.92 1.35 11.20
N ARG A 63 -20.75 1.98 12.04
CA ARG A 63 -21.84 1.29 12.74
C ARG A 63 -22.83 0.62 11.80
N LEU A 64 -23.19 1.28 10.70
CA LEU A 64 -24.09 0.71 9.68
C LEU A 64 -23.47 -0.51 9.00
N LEU A 65 -22.20 -0.43 8.62
CA LEU A 65 -21.48 -1.54 8.00
C LEU A 65 -21.36 -2.75 8.92
N ASP A 66 -21.10 -2.53 10.21
CA ASP A 66 -21.03 -3.62 11.20
C ASP A 66 -22.39 -4.32 11.40
N LEU A 67 -23.48 -3.60 11.13
CA LEU A 67 -24.83 -4.15 11.10
C LEU A 67 -25.24 -4.72 9.73
N GLY A 68 -24.33 -4.74 8.74
CA GLY A 68 -24.64 -5.19 7.36
C GLY A 68 -25.64 -4.29 6.62
N LYS A 69 -25.78 -3.01 7.02
CA LYS A 69 -26.74 -2.07 6.44
C LYS A 69 -26.12 -1.24 5.31
N SER A 70 -27.02 -0.71 4.44
CA SER A 70 -26.63 0.22 3.38
C SER A 70 -26.19 1.57 3.95
N LEU A 71 -25.18 2.17 3.31
CA LEU A 71 -24.74 3.54 3.59
C LEU A 71 -25.64 4.62 2.98
N GLU A 72 -26.54 4.27 2.09
CA GLU A 72 -27.41 5.22 1.38
C GLU A 72 -28.23 6.14 2.31
N VAL A 73 -28.55 5.67 3.52
CA VAL A 73 -29.27 6.44 4.54
C VAL A 73 -28.48 7.67 5.02
N LEU A 74 -27.15 7.70 4.81
CA LEU A 74 -26.30 8.84 5.13
C LEU A 74 -26.21 9.86 3.99
N SER A 75 -26.84 9.58 2.86
CA SER A 75 -26.83 10.48 1.72
C SER A 75 -27.92 11.54 1.86
N ARG A 76 -27.59 12.75 1.47
CA ARG A 76 -28.59 13.84 1.38
C ARG A 76 -29.62 13.58 0.27
N ASN A 77 -29.17 13.00 -0.85
CA ASN A 77 -29.99 12.58 -1.97
C ASN A 77 -29.59 11.15 -2.37
N ALA A 78 -30.42 10.44 -3.13
CA ALA A 78 -30.06 9.12 -3.62
C ALA A 78 -28.74 9.17 -4.39
N PRO A 79 -27.72 8.40 -3.97
CA PRO A 79 -26.42 8.41 -4.63
C PRO A 79 -26.49 7.67 -5.96
N PRO A 80 -25.60 7.98 -6.94
CA PRO A 80 -25.50 7.24 -8.18
C PRO A 80 -25.15 5.77 -7.94
N ASN A 81 -25.70 4.90 -8.78
CA ASN A 81 -25.53 3.44 -8.68
C ASN A 81 -24.19 2.93 -9.28
N ASN A 82 -23.50 3.75 -10.08
CA ASN A 82 -22.23 3.37 -10.66
C ASN A 82 -21.07 4.25 -10.14
N ALA A 83 -19.89 3.67 -10.04
CA ALA A 83 -18.71 4.34 -9.48
C ALA A 83 -18.26 5.58 -10.29
N ASP A 84 -18.35 5.53 -11.63
CA ASP A 84 -17.91 6.65 -12.47
C ASP A 84 -18.77 7.91 -12.21
N GLU A 85 -20.10 7.75 -12.21
CA GLU A 85 -21.01 8.86 -11.91
C GLU A 85 -20.90 9.32 -10.46
N PHE A 86 -20.76 8.38 -9.51
CA PHE A 86 -20.54 8.68 -8.11
C PHE A 86 -19.30 9.55 -7.89
N ILE A 87 -18.16 9.19 -8.54
CA ILE A 87 -16.94 9.97 -8.48
C ILE A 87 -17.15 11.36 -9.10
N ARG A 88 -17.72 11.44 -10.32
CA ARG A 88 -17.92 12.71 -11.03
C ARG A 88 -18.82 13.70 -10.28
N THR A 89 -19.83 13.20 -9.60
CA THR A 89 -20.83 14.03 -8.93
C THR A 89 -20.52 14.36 -7.48
N SER A 90 -19.49 13.73 -6.91
CA SER A 90 -19.10 13.90 -5.49
C SER A 90 -18.73 15.34 -5.10
N GLY A 91 -18.19 16.11 -6.04
CA GLY A 91 -17.66 17.46 -5.76
C GLY A 91 -16.39 17.44 -4.90
N ALA A 92 -15.76 16.28 -4.68
CA ALA A 92 -14.57 16.15 -3.85
C ALA A 92 -13.33 16.78 -4.49
N HIS A 93 -12.38 17.19 -3.65
CA HIS A 93 -11.08 17.74 -4.06
C HIS A 93 -10.02 16.64 -4.22
N ALA A 94 -10.15 15.55 -3.47
CA ALA A 94 -9.27 14.39 -3.55
C ALA A 94 -10.07 13.09 -3.36
N MET A 95 -9.59 12.03 -3.97
CA MET A 95 -10.14 10.68 -3.86
C MET A 95 -9.09 9.73 -3.30
N LEU A 96 -9.50 8.94 -2.31
CA LEU A 96 -8.73 7.82 -1.77
C LEU A 96 -9.32 6.52 -2.31
N GLU A 97 -8.52 5.77 -3.05
CA GLU A 97 -8.89 4.50 -3.66
C GLU A 97 -8.30 3.35 -2.82
N ASN A 98 -9.16 2.59 -2.15
CA ASN A 98 -8.84 1.54 -1.19
C ASN A 98 -9.61 0.24 -1.48
N THR A 99 -9.95 -0.01 -2.75
CA THR A 99 -10.62 -1.27 -3.14
C THR A 99 -9.63 -2.44 -3.10
N PRO A 100 -10.11 -3.69 -3.03
CA PRO A 100 -9.25 -4.86 -3.09
C PRO A 100 -8.37 -4.88 -4.34
N VAL A 101 -7.15 -5.40 -4.18
CA VAL A 101 -6.18 -5.49 -5.29
C VAL A 101 -6.62 -6.53 -6.30
N ASN A 102 -6.62 -6.15 -7.58
CA ASN A 102 -6.66 -7.08 -8.70
C ASN A 102 -5.26 -7.19 -9.30
N TYR A 103 -4.57 -8.26 -9.00
CA TYR A 103 -3.18 -8.48 -9.43
C TYR A 103 -3.02 -8.62 -10.94
N ALA A 104 -4.06 -9.10 -11.63
CA ALA A 104 -3.99 -9.37 -13.07
C ALA A 104 -4.17 -8.13 -13.95
N SER A 105 -4.98 -7.16 -13.50
CA SER A 105 -5.36 -6.02 -14.36
C SER A 105 -5.33 -4.65 -13.69
N GLY A 106 -5.27 -4.59 -12.36
CA GLY A 106 -5.42 -3.35 -11.61
C GLY A 106 -6.82 -2.71 -11.68
N GLN A 107 -7.80 -3.40 -12.25
CA GLN A 107 -9.18 -2.92 -12.37
C GLN A 107 -10.05 -3.40 -11.18
N PRO A 108 -11.07 -2.63 -10.80
CA PRO A 108 -11.56 -1.36 -11.36
C PRO A 108 -10.82 -0.10 -10.86
N ALA A 109 -9.83 -0.25 -9.98
CA ALA A 109 -9.14 0.86 -9.33
C ALA A 109 -8.51 1.86 -10.32
N ILE A 110 -7.97 1.38 -11.46
CA ILE A 110 -7.43 2.23 -12.51
C ILE A 110 -8.50 3.17 -13.07
N ASP A 111 -9.70 2.66 -13.35
CA ASP A 111 -10.80 3.48 -13.89
C ASP A 111 -11.30 4.49 -12.86
N HIS A 112 -11.38 4.13 -11.58
CA HIS A 112 -11.68 5.06 -10.50
C HIS A 112 -10.71 6.24 -10.46
N LEU A 113 -9.40 5.94 -10.46
CA LEU A 113 -8.33 6.95 -10.43
C LEU A 113 -8.32 7.81 -11.68
N GLN A 114 -8.56 7.24 -12.88
CA GLN A 114 -8.68 8.01 -14.11
C GLN A 114 -9.87 8.98 -14.04
N THR A 115 -11.03 8.49 -13.56
CA THR A 115 -12.23 9.33 -13.42
C THR A 115 -12.00 10.46 -12.43
N ALA A 116 -11.38 10.19 -11.29
CA ALA A 116 -11.03 11.22 -10.30
C ALA A 116 -10.12 12.30 -10.89
N LEU A 117 -9.02 11.91 -11.55
CA LEU A 117 -8.08 12.85 -12.17
C LEU A 117 -8.75 13.71 -13.25
N LYS A 118 -9.56 13.09 -14.13
CA LYS A 118 -10.32 13.79 -15.19
C LYS A 118 -11.37 14.75 -14.62
N SER A 119 -11.91 14.43 -13.44
CA SER A 119 -12.87 15.28 -12.71
C SER A 119 -12.16 16.38 -11.88
N GLY A 120 -10.83 16.47 -11.95
CA GLY A 120 -10.08 17.52 -11.28
C GLY A 120 -9.78 17.25 -9.81
N MET A 121 -9.82 16.00 -9.36
CA MET A 121 -9.42 15.56 -8.02
C MET A 121 -7.95 15.15 -7.97
N HIS A 122 -7.32 15.28 -6.81
CA HIS A 122 -6.11 14.52 -6.51
C HIS A 122 -6.48 13.05 -6.34
N ALA A 123 -5.64 12.15 -6.81
CA ALA A 123 -5.85 10.71 -6.75
C ALA A 123 -4.81 10.06 -5.85
N ILE A 124 -5.26 9.37 -4.82
CA ILE A 124 -4.42 8.74 -3.80
C ILE A 124 -4.86 7.29 -3.68
N THR A 125 -3.93 6.34 -3.59
CA THR A 125 -4.30 4.92 -3.50
C THR A 125 -3.37 4.13 -2.60
N ALA A 126 -3.93 3.15 -1.87
CA ALA A 126 -3.20 2.08 -1.23
C ALA A 126 -3.17 0.80 -2.09
N ASN A 127 -3.85 0.80 -3.24
CA ASN A 127 -3.96 -0.33 -4.14
C ASN A 127 -2.76 -0.41 -5.09
N LYS A 128 -2.03 -1.50 -5.04
CA LYS A 128 -0.82 -1.75 -5.84
C LYS A 128 -1.11 -1.88 -7.34
N GLY A 129 -2.28 -2.41 -7.71
CA GLY A 129 -2.65 -2.68 -9.10
C GLY A 129 -2.48 -1.48 -10.04
N PRO A 130 -3.02 -0.30 -9.72
CA PRO A 130 -2.85 0.91 -10.53
C PRO A 130 -1.38 1.34 -10.71
N VAL A 131 -0.54 1.13 -9.70
CA VAL A 131 0.89 1.50 -9.76
C VAL A 131 1.64 0.57 -10.71
N VAL A 132 1.32 -0.72 -10.72
CA VAL A 132 1.97 -1.69 -11.59
C VAL A 132 1.47 -1.60 -13.03
N HIS A 133 0.15 -1.54 -13.22
CA HIS A 133 -0.45 -1.67 -14.56
C HIS A 133 -0.68 -0.34 -15.28
N ALA A 134 -0.73 0.79 -14.56
CA ALA A 134 -1.13 2.07 -15.16
C ALA A 134 -0.32 3.29 -14.66
N TYR A 135 0.85 3.11 -14.05
CA TYR A 135 1.64 4.20 -13.47
C TYR A 135 1.89 5.35 -14.45
N GLN A 136 2.40 5.05 -15.64
CA GLN A 136 2.71 6.07 -16.65
C GLN A 136 1.45 6.80 -17.12
N LEU A 137 0.35 6.07 -17.34
CA LEU A 137 -0.93 6.63 -17.75
C LEU A 137 -1.48 7.59 -16.68
N LEU A 138 -1.54 7.14 -15.42
CA LEU A 138 -2.09 7.92 -14.30
C LEU A 138 -1.21 9.13 -13.98
N THR A 139 0.10 8.99 -14.03
CA THR A 139 1.04 10.11 -13.84
C THR A 139 0.92 11.15 -14.94
N LYS A 140 0.79 10.71 -16.21
CA LYS A 140 0.56 11.62 -17.36
C LYS A 140 -0.78 12.36 -17.19
N LEU A 141 -1.82 11.64 -16.82
CA LEU A 141 -3.15 12.20 -16.61
C LEU A 141 -3.17 13.22 -15.47
N ALA A 142 -2.53 12.90 -14.35
CA ALA A 142 -2.38 13.81 -13.22
C ALA A 142 -1.70 15.12 -13.65
N LYS A 143 -0.60 15.02 -14.40
CA LYS A 143 0.10 16.19 -14.98
C LYS A 143 -0.81 17.03 -15.89
N GLN A 144 -1.55 16.39 -16.80
CA GLN A 144 -2.47 17.07 -17.73
C GLN A 144 -3.56 17.87 -17.00
N HIS A 145 -4.08 17.32 -15.91
CA HIS A 145 -5.14 17.95 -15.11
C HIS A 145 -4.60 18.81 -13.96
N LYS A 146 -3.29 19.00 -13.83
CA LYS A 146 -2.63 19.74 -12.74
C LYS A 146 -3.05 19.20 -11.37
N ARG A 147 -3.09 17.88 -11.24
CA ARG A 147 -3.39 17.13 -10.02
C ARG A 147 -2.21 16.23 -9.65
N LYS A 148 -2.28 15.63 -8.48
CA LYS A 148 -1.29 14.68 -7.98
C LYS A 148 -1.87 13.27 -8.04
N PHE A 149 -1.01 12.30 -8.38
CA PHE A 149 -1.26 10.88 -8.20
C PHE A 149 -0.23 10.35 -7.20
N PHE A 150 -0.70 9.92 -6.04
CA PHE A 150 0.15 9.47 -4.93
C PHE A 150 -0.28 8.09 -4.44
N PHE A 151 0.68 7.32 -3.92
CA PHE A 151 0.51 5.88 -3.67
C PHE A 151 1.50 5.34 -2.62
N GLU A 152 1.85 6.15 -1.61
CA GLU A 152 2.84 5.79 -0.58
C GLU A 152 2.50 4.44 0.08
N SER A 153 1.21 4.23 0.39
CA SER A 153 0.75 3.03 1.10
C SER A 153 0.73 1.73 0.28
N THR A 154 1.32 1.69 -0.91
CA THR A 154 1.22 0.51 -1.78
C THR A 154 2.28 -0.56 -1.53
N VAL A 155 3.40 -0.26 -0.86
CA VAL A 155 4.51 -1.22 -0.69
C VAL A 155 4.77 -1.57 0.77
N MET A 156 5.09 -0.60 1.61
CA MET A 156 5.34 -0.77 3.04
C MET A 156 4.44 0.18 3.81
N ASP A 157 3.16 -0.10 3.84
CA ASP A 157 2.12 0.63 4.54
C ASP A 157 2.33 2.16 4.50
N GLY A 158 2.71 2.78 5.62
CA GLY A 158 2.96 4.23 5.70
C GLY A 158 4.43 4.63 5.63
N ALA A 159 5.34 3.70 5.41
CA ALA A 159 6.76 4.01 5.30
C ALA A 159 7.03 4.93 4.10
N PRO A 160 7.84 6.01 4.27
CA PRO A 160 7.99 7.06 3.26
C PRO A 160 8.97 6.64 2.14
N ILE A 161 8.62 5.63 1.35
CA ILE A 161 9.47 5.15 0.26
C ILE A 161 9.42 6.09 -0.95
N PHE A 162 8.23 6.27 -1.52
CA PHE A 162 8.10 7.06 -2.75
C PHE A 162 8.31 8.56 -2.51
N SER A 163 7.86 9.07 -1.36
CA SER A 163 8.09 10.46 -0.96
C SER A 163 9.56 10.76 -0.68
N LEU A 164 10.29 9.81 -0.10
CA LEU A 164 11.73 9.92 0.11
C LEU A 164 12.47 10.15 -1.22
N TRP A 165 12.25 9.30 -2.20
CA TRP A 165 12.87 9.41 -3.52
C TRP A 165 12.40 10.66 -4.28
N ARG A 166 11.13 10.99 -4.20
CA ARG A 166 10.55 12.15 -4.88
C ARG A 166 11.05 13.48 -4.32
N SER A 167 11.22 13.58 -2.99
CA SER A 167 11.38 14.88 -2.32
C SER A 167 12.72 15.05 -1.60
N SER A 168 13.33 13.97 -1.07
CA SER A 168 14.53 14.05 -0.22
C SER A 168 15.80 13.55 -0.90
N LEU A 169 15.70 12.85 -2.03
CA LEU A 169 16.83 12.32 -2.79
C LEU A 169 16.84 12.86 -4.24
N PRO A 170 16.88 14.19 -4.42
CA PRO A 170 16.86 14.77 -5.77
C PRO A 170 18.10 14.35 -6.58
N ALA A 171 17.87 13.96 -7.82
CA ALA A 171 18.90 13.52 -8.77
C ALA A 171 19.65 12.22 -8.39
N ALA A 172 19.31 11.54 -7.29
CA ALA A 172 19.84 10.22 -7.00
C ALA A 172 19.24 9.16 -7.93
N LYS A 173 20.05 8.22 -8.40
CA LYS A 173 19.62 7.10 -9.24
C LYS A 173 19.73 5.80 -8.47
N LEU A 174 18.58 5.11 -8.36
CA LEU A 174 18.54 3.80 -7.74
C LEU A 174 19.22 2.77 -8.64
N SER A 175 20.24 2.09 -8.13
CA SER A 175 20.94 1.00 -8.81
C SER A 175 20.36 -0.36 -8.47
N SER A 176 19.99 -0.57 -7.21
CA SER A 176 19.33 -1.81 -6.75
C SER A 176 18.58 -1.57 -5.45
N PHE A 177 17.65 -2.48 -5.17
CA PHE A 177 17.06 -2.62 -3.83
C PHE A 177 16.96 -4.09 -3.45
N ARG A 178 16.93 -4.32 -2.13
CA ARG A 178 16.75 -5.65 -1.54
C ARG A 178 15.96 -5.52 -0.24
N GLY A 179 14.97 -6.40 -0.01
CA GLY A 179 14.11 -6.24 1.15
C GLY A 179 13.28 -7.46 1.51
N ILE A 180 12.61 -7.39 2.64
CA ILE A 180 11.54 -8.27 3.10
C ILE A 180 10.26 -7.43 3.06
N LEU A 181 9.40 -7.71 2.09
CA LEU A 181 8.26 -6.85 1.75
C LEU A 181 6.90 -7.52 1.99
N ASN A 182 6.87 -8.73 2.55
CA ASN A 182 5.63 -9.44 2.85
C ASN A 182 5.63 -9.91 4.31
N SER A 183 4.74 -9.36 5.11
CA SER A 183 4.64 -9.61 6.57
C SER A 183 4.19 -11.03 6.88
N THR A 184 3.27 -11.60 6.10
CA THR A 184 2.75 -12.95 6.29
C THR A 184 3.87 -13.99 6.18
N THR A 185 4.64 -13.96 5.10
CA THR A 185 5.73 -14.91 4.89
C THR A 185 6.85 -14.75 5.91
N ASN A 186 7.18 -13.50 6.31
CA ASN A 186 8.19 -13.26 7.32
C ASN A 186 7.74 -13.77 8.69
N LEU A 187 6.46 -13.61 9.06
CA LEU A 187 5.90 -14.16 10.28
C LEU A 187 5.92 -15.69 10.27
N VAL A 188 5.45 -16.32 9.19
CA VAL A 188 5.43 -17.78 9.04
C VAL A 188 6.84 -18.35 9.20
N LEU A 189 7.85 -17.82 8.51
CA LEU A 189 9.24 -18.27 8.64
C LEU A 189 9.79 -18.03 10.06
N THR A 190 9.43 -16.92 10.69
CA THR A 190 9.81 -16.64 12.10
C THR A 190 9.22 -17.68 13.06
N LEU A 191 7.96 -18.06 12.88
CA LEU A 191 7.30 -19.07 13.71
C LEU A 191 7.89 -20.49 13.47
N MET A 192 8.27 -20.81 12.23
CA MET A 192 8.95 -22.05 11.92
C MET A 192 10.33 -22.12 12.60
N GLU A 193 11.09 -21.05 12.66
CA GLU A 193 12.34 -20.97 13.44
C GLU A 193 12.13 -21.21 14.96
N GLN A 194 10.94 -20.91 15.48
CA GLN A 194 10.54 -21.17 16.85
C GLN A 194 10.04 -22.62 17.09
N GLY A 195 10.06 -23.46 16.05
CA GLY A 195 9.72 -24.89 16.14
C GLY A 195 8.28 -25.23 15.73
N ASN A 196 7.51 -24.28 15.17
CA ASN A 196 6.19 -24.62 14.63
C ASN A 196 6.33 -25.33 13.28
N SER A 197 5.39 -26.22 12.96
CA SER A 197 5.26 -26.70 11.56
C SER A 197 4.80 -25.56 10.64
N PHE A 198 4.96 -25.73 9.33
CA PHE A 198 4.49 -24.76 8.36
C PHE A 198 2.99 -24.50 8.52
N GLU A 199 2.18 -25.55 8.65
CA GLU A 199 0.73 -25.46 8.82
C GLU A 199 0.35 -24.74 10.11
N GLN A 200 1.05 -25.02 11.22
CA GLN A 200 0.83 -24.33 12.51
C GLN A 200 1.19 -22.86 12.40
N ALA A 201 2.28 -22.52 11.73
CA ALA A 201 2.71 -21.15 11.52
C ALA A 201 1.70 -20.35 10.66
N VAL A 202 1.19 -20.98 9.59
CA VAL A 202 0.14 -20.38 8.74
C VAL A 202 -1.15 -20.18 9.54
N GLN A 203 -1.61 -21.19 10.28
CA GLN A 203 -2.81 -21.08 11.12
C GLN A 203 -2.67 -19.96 12.16
N THR A 204 -1.50 -19.86 12.81
CA THR A 204 -1.22 -18.77 13.76
C THR A 204 -1.29 -17.40 13.09
N ALA A 205 -0.75 -17.26 11.88
CA ALA A 205 -0.83 -16.00 11.12
C ALA A 205 -2.29 -15.63 10.75
N GLN A 206 -3.13 -16.63 10.46
CA GLN A 206 -4.58 -16.44 10.23
C GLN A 206 -5.31 -16.03 11.50
N ASP A 207 -5.06 -16.72 12.62
CA ASP A 207 -5.69 -16.43 13.94
C ASP A 207 -5.33 -15.01 14.42
N LEU A 208 -4.14 -14.52 14.08
CA LEU A 208 -3.71 -13.15 14.36
C LEU A 208 -4.28 -12.12 13.36
N GLY A 209 -5.00 -12.56 12.33
CA GLY A 209 -5.53 -11.68 11.28
C GLY A 209 -4.47 -11.08 10.34
N ILE A 210 -3.25 -11.65 10.32
CA ILE A 210 -2.15 -11.25 9.45
C ILE A 210 -2.28 -11.92 8.07
N ALA A 211 -2.70 -13.18 8.05
CA ALA A 211 -2.97 -13.93 6.82
C ALA A 211 -4.48 -14.03 6.58
N GLU A 212 -4.88 -13.94 5.31
CA GLU A 212 -6.25 -14.19 4.88
C GLU A 212 -6.61 -15.69 4.95
N THR A 213 -7.90 -16.01 4.78
CA THR A 213 -8.37 -17.42 4.75
C THR A 213 -7.68 -18.22 3.65
N ASP A 214 -7.43 -17.62 2.48
CA ASP A 214 -6.57 -18.15 1.44
C ASP A 214 -5.28 -17.33 1.36
N PRO A 215 -4.20 -17.77 2.03
CA PRO A 215 -2.95 -17.03 2.06
C PRO A 215 -2.02 -17.31 0.86
N SER A 216 -2.50 -18.01 -0.18
CA SER A 216 -1.67 -18.42 -1.31
C SER A 216 -1.00 -17.25 -2.03
N GLY A 217 -1.68 -16.10 -2.11
CA GLY A 217 -1.11 -14.88 -2.68
C GLY A 217 0.15 -14.40 -1.97
N ASP A 218 0.23 -14.60 -0.65
CA ASP A 218 1.42 -14.30 0.15
C ASP A 218 2.44 -15.43 0.07
N LEU A 219 2.01 -16.66 0.40
CA LEU A 219 2.89 -17.83 0.53
C LEU A 219 3.60 -18.21 -0.76
N ASP A 220 2.94 -18.01 -1.91
CA ASP A 220 3.52 -18.22 -3.24
C ASP A 220 4.34 -17.02 -3.72
N GLY A 221 4.39 -15.91 -2.93
CA GLY A 221 5.19 -14.73 -3.19
C GLY A 221 4.60 -13.74 -4.21
N TRP A 222 3.30 -13.84 -4.53
CA TRP A 222 2.64 -12.92 -5.48
C TRP A 222 2.56 -11.49 -4.95
N ASP A 223 2.15 -11.28 -3.68
CA ASP A 223 2.14 -9.93 -3.07
C ASP A 223 3.53 -9.30 -3.09
N ALA A 224 4.55 -10.09 -2.76
CA ALA A 224 5.95 -9.65 -2.81
C ALA A 224 6.39 -9.29 -4.25
N ALA A 225 6.00 -10.09 -5.26
CA ALA A 225 6.32 -9.81 -6.67
C ALA A 225 5.65 -8.52 -7.16
N VAL A 226 4.40 -8.27 -6.77
CA VAL A 226 3.70 -7.01 -7.10
C VAL A 226 4.40 -5.81 -6.47
N LYS A 227 4.91 -5.92 -5.24
CA LYS A 227 5.68 -4.85 -4.59
C LYS A 227 7.02 -4.60 -5.28
N VAL A 228 7.72 -5.67 -5.69
CA VAL A 228 8.95 -5.55 -6.51
C VAL A 228 8.65 -4.86 -7.84
N ALA A 229 7.57 -5.25 -8.51
CA ALA A 229 7.14 -4.63 -9.77
C ALA A 229 6.82 -3.13 -9.59
N ALA A 230 6.11 -2.76 -8.50
CA ALA A 230 5.79 -1.38 -8.19
C ALA A 230 7.05 -0.53 -7.93
N LEU A 231 7.98 -1.01 -7.09
CA LEU A 231 9.24 -0.31 -6.81
C LEU A 231 10.09 -0.16 -8.07
N THR A 232 10.20 -1.20 -8.87
CA THR A 232 10.97 -1.19 -10.13
C THR A 232 10.36 -0.21 -11.13
N THR A 233 9.04 -0.27 -11.32
CA THR A 233 8.32 0.63 -12.24
C THR A 233 8.49 2.09 -11.86
N VAL A 234 8.38 2.42 -10.57
CA VAL A 234 8.40 3.81 -10.09
C VAL A 234 9.82 4.32 -9.87
N LEU A 235 10.64 3.60 -9.08
CA LEU A 235 11.93 4.12 -8.62
C LEU A 235 13.07 3.82 -9.59
N MET A 236 12.95 2.75 -10.36
CA MET A 236 13.93 2.43 -11.41
C MET A 236 13.46 2.89 -12.80
N GLU A 237 12.27 3.52 -12.90
CA GLU A 237 11.69 3.97 -14.18
C GLU A 237 11.66 2.86 -15.25
N HIS A 238 11.50 1.62 -14.81
CA HIS A 238 11.48 0.44 -15.67
C HIS A 238 10.15 -0.31 -15.47
N PRO A 239 9.21 -0.20 -16.40
CA PRO A 239 7.95 -0.92 -16.33
C PRO A 239 8.18 -2.42 -16.17
N LEU A 240 7.59 -3.01 -15.15
CA LEU A 240 7.72 -4.43 -14.83
C LEU A 240 6.36 -4.96 -14.38
N LEU A 241 5.94 -6.09 -14.93
CA LEU A 241 4.74 -6.79 -14.49
C LEU A 241 5.10 -7.87 -13.45
N PRO A 242 4.18 -8.25 -12.55
CA PRO A 242 4.47 -9.23 -11.50
C PRO A 242 4.83 -10.62 -12.00
N ASP A 243 4.32 -11.03 -13.17
CA ASP A 243 4.62 -12.30 -13.83
C ASP A 243 6.01 -12.34 -14.50
N GLU A 244 6.63 -11.17 -14.68
CA GLU A 244 8.02 -11.06 -15.18
C GLU A 244 9.06 -11.16 -14.03
N VAL A 245 8.62 -11.14 -12.77
CA VAL A 245 9.49 -11.32 -11.60
C VAL A 245 9.82 -12.81 -11.43
N ASP A 246 11.13 -13.15 -11.37
CA ASP A 246 11.59 -14.52 -11.09
C ASP A 246 11.22 -14.89 -9.64
N ARG A 247 10.07 -15.58 -9.48
CA ARG A 247 9.37 -15.75 -8.23
C ARG A 247 9.36 -17.21 -7.75
N GLU A 248 9.68 -17.37 -6.47
CA GLU A 248 9.50 -18.61 -5.72
C GLU A 248 8.93 -18.29 -4.33
N GLY A 249 7.87 -19.00 -3.93
CA GLY A 249 7.24 -18.86 -2.61
C GLY A 249 7.96 -19.66 -1.53
N ILE A 250 7.41 -19.62 -0.30
CA ILE A 250 8.01 -20.30 0.87
C ILE A 250 7.44 -21.70 1.13
N SER A 251 6.43 -22.13 0.42
CA SER A 251 5.69 -23.38 0.69
C SER A 251 6.53 -24.66 0.56
N ARG A 252 7.72 -24.58 -0.04
CA ARG A 252 8.64 -25.72 -0.20
C ARG A 252 9.70 -25.81 0.89
N ILE A 253 9.81 -24.81 1.77
CA ILE A 253 10.81 -24.80 2.84
C ILE A 253 10.39 -25.80 3.91
N SER A 254 11.21 -26.81 4.13
CA SER A 254 10.97 -27.85 5.13
C SER A 254 11.47 -27.44 6.53
N ALA A 255 10.93 -28.07 7.57
CA ALA A 255 11.42 -27.90 8.93
C ALA A 255 12.91 -28.26 9.08
N ASP A 256 13.37 -29.29 8.34
CA ASP A 256 14.79 -29.69 8.34
C ASP A 256 15.70 -28.61 7.72
N GLU A 257 15.23 -27.86 6.73
CA GLU A 257 15.99 -26.74 6.14
C GLU A 257 16.06 -25.56 7.09
N ILE A 258 14.99 -25.27 7.82
CA ILE A 258 14.98 -24.26 8.89
C ILE A 258 15.99 -24.63 9.98
N GLU A 259 15.98 -25.87 10.47
CA GLU A 259 16.90 -26.33 11.52
C GLU A 259 18.36 -26.27 11.06
N ARG A 260 18.66 -26.76 9.85
CA ARG A 260 20.03 -26.69 9.27
C ARG A 260 20.52 -25.25 9.08
N ALA A 261 19.64 -24.32 8.74
CA ALA A 261 19.98 -22.90 8.67
C ALA A 261 20.29 -22.34 10.07
N ARG A 262 19.46 -22.68 11.07
CA ARG A 262 19.67 -22.29 12.47
C ARG A 262 21.01 -22.78 13.04
N GLU A 263 21.39 -24.04 12.77
CA GLU A 263 22.70 -24.61 13.15
C GLU A 263 23.89 -23.83 12.57
N ARG A 264 23.70 -23.19 11.41
CA ARG A 264 24.70 -22.35 10.72
C ARG A 264 24.58 -20.86 11.09
N ASN A 265 23.75 -20.53 12.09
CA ASN A 265 23.42 -19.13 12.44
C ASN A 265 22.86 -18.34 11.24
N GLN A 266 22.00 -19.00 10.45
CA GLN A 266 21.29 -18.42 9.30
C GLN A 266 19.78 -18.43 9.55
N ARG A 267 19.06 -17.52 8.86
CA ARG A 267 17.60 -17.42 8.88
C ARG A 267 17.04 -17.42 7.48
N TRP A 268 16.00 -18.20 7.26
CA TRP A 268 15.25 -18.15 6.01
C TRP A 268 14.40 -16.90 5.93
N LYS A 269 14.50 -16.19 4.81
CA LYS A 269 13.72 -15.01 4.49
C LYS A 269 13.22 -15.07 3.06
N LEU A 270 12.00 -14.56 2.79
CA LEU A 270 11.56 -14.31 1.41
C LEU A 270 12.15 -12.97 0.97
N VAL A 271 13.21 -13.03 0.19
CA VAL A 271 13.96 -11.84 -0.24
C VAL A 271 13.42 -11.33 -1.57
N CYS A 272 13.04 -10.07 -1.56
CA CYS A 272 12.62 -9.28 -2.73
C CYS A 272 13.82 -8.47 -3.21
N GLU A 273 14.15 -8.53 -4.49
CA GLU A 273 15.26 -7.74 -5.02
C GLU A 273 15.06 -7.32 -6.48
N ALA A 274 15.62 -6.19 -6.84
CA ALA A 274 15.83 -5.79 -8.21
C ALA A 274 17.15 -5.03 -8.37
N GLN A 275 17.81 -5.25 -9.51
CA GLN A 275 19.11 -4.67 -9.82
C GLN A 275 19.18 -4.24 -11.28
N ARG A 276 19.71 -3.05 -11.54
CA ARG A 276 20.05 -2.60 -12.90
C ARG A 276 21.20 -3.42 -13.45
N THR A 277 21.08 -3.81 -14.69
CA THR A 277 22.11 -4.51 -15.47
C THR A 277 22.29 -3.80 -16.80
N GLU A 278 23.29 -4.18 -17.57
CA GLU A 278 23.48 -3.67 -18.95
C GLU A 278 22.30 -4.03 -19.89
N GLN A 279 21.54 -5.09 -19.55
CA GLN A 279 20.41 -5.60 -20.35
C GLN A 279 19.04 -5.12 -19.86
N GLY A 280 18.97 -4.27 -18.81
CA GLY A 280 17.74 -3.78 -18.21
C GLY A 280 17.72 -3.96 -16.69
N VAL A 281 16.63 -4.46 -16.12
CA VAL A 281 16.50 -4.74 -14.69
C VAL A 281 16.28 -6.23 -14.49
N ARG A 282 17.08 -6.84 -13.62
CA ARG A 282 16.83 -8.20 -13.11
C ARG A 282 16.08 -8.09 -11.79
N SER A 283 15.00 -8.85 -11.63
CA SER A 283 14.15 -8.84 -10.44
C SER A 283 13.84 -10.26 -9.97
N SER A 284 13.78 -10.44 -8.66
CA SER A 284 13.40 -11.73 -8.08
C SER A 284 12.73 -11.60 -6.72
N VAL A 285 11.95 -12.64 -6.39
CA VAL A 285 11.39 -12.90 -5.06
C VAL A 285 11.68 -14.34 -4.74
N LYS A 286 12.62 -14.60 -3.83
CA LYS A 286 13.08 -15.97 -3.54
C LYS A 286 13.38 -16.19 -2.07
N PRO A 287 13.12 -17.39 -1.53
CA PRO A 287 13.62 -17.78 -0.23
C PRO A 287 15.16 -17.80 -0.24
N GLN A 288 15.76 -17.20 0.79
CA GLN A 288 17.22 -17.18 0.97
C GLN A 288 17.55 -17.42 2.45
N ALA A 289 18.59 -18.20 2.73
CA ALA A 289 19.15 -18.36 4.08
C ALA A 289 20.20 -17.25 4.30
N LEU A 290 19.89 -16.28 5.15
CA LEU A 290 20.72 -15.10 5.42
C LEU A 290 21.56 -15.28 6.67
N GLY A 291 22.81 -14.85 6.66
CA GLY A 291 23.71 -14.81 7.83
C GLY A 291 23.58 -13.50 8.61
N PRO A 292 24.19 -13.42 9.81
CA PRO A 292 24.07 -12.29 10.73
C PRO A 292 24.68 -10.98 10.18
N GLU A 293 25.52 -11.05 9.16
CA GLU A 293 26.10 -9.90 8.46
C GLU A 293 25.13 -9.24 7.48
N ASP A 294 24.04 -9.93 7.13
CA ASP A 294 23.02 -9.39 6.23
C ASP A 294 22.09 -8.43 6.99
N PRO A 295 21.85 -7.20 6.51
CA PRO A 295 20.96 -6.24 7.16
C PRO A 295 19.55 -6.74 7.38
N LEU A 296 19.07 -7.69 6.57
CA LEU A 296 17.73 -8.26 6.66
C LEU A 296 17.63 -9.42 7.67
N PHE A 297 18.74 -9.92 8.20
CA PHE A 297 18.78 -11.08 9.11
C PHE A 297 17.87 -10.88 10.34
N ASN A 298 17.87 -9.69 10.93
CA ASN A 298 17.10 -9.39 12.15
C ASN A 298 15.69 -8.84 11.89
N VAL A 299 15.22 -8.83 10.65
CA VAL A 299 13.84 -8.46 10.34
C VAL A 299 12.93 -9.62 10.67
N MET A 300 12.23 -9.58 11.80
CA MET A 300 11.47 -10.69 12.35
C MET A 300 9.97 -10.40 12.44
N GLY A 301 9.17 -11.46 12.63
CA GLY A 301 7.72 -11.35 12.81
C GLY A 301 7.04 -10.72 11.59
N THR A 302 6.21 -9.72 11.82
CA THR A 302 5.50 -8.99 10.76
C THR A 302 6.28 -7.82 10.17
N SER A 303 7.49 -7.53 10.68
CA SER A 303 8.31 -6.41 10.25
C SER A 303 8.69 -6.51 8.77
N SER A 304 8.79 -5.37 8.12
CA SER A 304 9.21 -5.21 6.74
C SER A 304 10.46 -4.31 6.67
N ALA A 305 11.35 -4.57 5.72
CA ALA A 305 12.51 -3.72 5.51
C ALA A 305 12.90 -3.70 4.04
N VAL A 306 13.45 -2.57 3.59
CA VAL A 306 14.04 -2.44 2.26
C VAL A 306 15.33 -1.64 2.34
N THR A 307 16.38 -2.16 1.72
CA THR A 307 17.67 -1.50 1.55
C THR A 307 17.83 -1.05 0.11
N PHE A 308 18.05 0.22 -0.09
CA PHE A 308 18.30 0.84 -1.39
C PHE A 308 19.80 1.12 -1.58
N GLN A 309 20.29 0.91 -2.80
CA GLN A 309 21.62 1.32 -3.25
C GLN A 309 21.46 2.36 -4.36
N SER A 310 22.08 3.52 -4.17
CA SER A 310 22.09 4.59 -5.15
C SER A 310 23.49 4.89 -5.68
N ASP A 311 23.56 5.74 -6.68
CA ASP A 311 24.81 6.23 -7.26
C ASP A 311 25.54 7.28 -6.37
N VAL A 312 24.83 7.89 -5.40
CA VAL A 312 25.32 9.00 -4.58
C VAL A 312 25.37 8.71 -3.08
N LEU A 313 24.51 7.86 -2.57
CA LEU A 313 24.50 7.40 -1.18
C LEU A 313 24.92 5.93 -1.15
N GLY A 314 25.53 5.50 -0.05
CA GLY A 314 25.71 4.09 0.23
C GLY A 314 24.37 3.38 0.43
N ALA A 315 24.36 2.29 1.18
CA ALA A 315 23.13 1.59 1.53
C ALA A 315 22.24 2.46 2.44
N LEU A 316 20.98 2.62 2.06
CA LEU A 316 19.94 3.26 2.87
C LEU A 316 18.87 2.23 3.17
N THR A 317 18.66 1.90 4.44
CA THR A 317 17.65 0.91 4.87
C THR A 317 16.51 1.60 5.58
N LEU A 318 15.29 1.29 5.16
CA LEU A 318 14.06 1.59 5.88
C LEU A 318 13.58 0.29 6.54
N LEU A 319 13.27 0.37 7.82
CA LEU A 319 12.68 -0.72 8.61
C LEU A 319 11.34 -0.22 9.15
N GLU A 320 10.30 -1.00 8.97
CA GLU A 320 8.98 -0.80 9.56
C GLU A 320 8.64 -1.95 10.48
N GLU A 321 8.36 -1.64 11.73
CA GLU A 321 7.91 -2.61 12.74
C GLU A 321 6.39 -2.50 12.91
N ASN A 322 5.75 -3.64 13.13
CA ASN A 322 4.31 -3.73 13.39
C ASN A 322 3.43 -3.03 12.31
N PRO A 323 3.62 -3.35 11.01
CA PRO A 323 2.77 -2.84 9.94
C PRO A 323 1.31 -3.24 10.14
N GLY A 324 0.38 -2.44 9.60
CA GLY A 324 -1.04 -2.74 9.70
C GLY A 324 -1.96 -1.66 9.11
N PRO A 325 -3.28 -1.80 9.26
CA PRO A 325 -4.24 -0.85 8.68
C PRO A 325 -4.04 0.60 9.12
N HIS A 326 -3.56 0.83 10.36
CA HIS A 326 -3.31 2.19 10.86
C HIS A 326 -2.08 2.84 10.23
N THR A 327 -1.01 2.07 9.99
CA THR A 327 0.18 2.55 9.29
C THR A 327 -0.11 2.79 7.81
N THR A 328 -0.89 1.92 7.17
CA THR A 328 -1.42 2.14 5.80
C THR A 328 -2.27 3.42 5.73
N ALA A 329 -3.17 3.64 6.70
CA ALA A 329 -3.99 4.84 6.80
C ALA A 329 -3.15 6.11 6.96
N TYR A 330 -2.04 6.03 7.71
CA TYR A 330 -1.12 7.15 7.86
C TYR A 330 -0.44 7.52 6.53
N GLY A 331 -0.02 6.55 5.73
CA GLY A 331 0.53 6.82 4.40
C GLY A 331 -0.45 7.52 3.46
N LEU A 332 -1.74 7.14 3.51
CA LEU A 332 -2.81 7.85 2.79
C LEU A 332 -2.98 9.29 3.29
N LEU A 333 -2.91 9.53 4.61
CA LEU A 333 -2.98 10.86 5.18
C LEU A 333 -1.78 11.72 4.79
N ALA A 334 -0.58 11.14 4.82
CA ALA A 334 0.64 11.82 4.38
C ALA A 334 0.56 12.22 2.90
N ASP A 335 0.12 11.32 2.03
CA ASP A 335 -0.10 11.60 0.62
C ASP A 335 -1.16 12.68 0.41
N LEU A 336 -2.26 12.64 1.16
CA LEU A 336 -3.30 13.67 1.11
C LEU A 336 -2.73 15.05 1.44
N LEU A 337 -2.05 15.19 2.57
CA LEU A 337 -1.46 16.46 2.99
C LEU A 337 -0.39 16.94 2.01
N ASN A 338 0.45 16.03 1.50
CA ASN A 338 1.45 16.36 0.48
C ASN A 338 0.84 16.74 -0.87
N SER A 339 -0.38 16.24 -1.19
CA SER A 339 -1.05 16.58 -2.45
C SER A 339 -1.52 18.02 -2.52
N VAL A 340 -1.85 18.62 -1.36
CA VAL A 340 -2.40 19.98 -1.24
C VAL A 340 -1.43 20.98 -0.63
N SER A 341 -0.31 20.51 -0.04
CA SER A 341 0.73 21.39 0.48
C SER A 341 1.41 22.12 -0.67
N VAL A 342 1.31 23.43 -0.70
CA VAL A 342 2.30 24.25 -1.38
C VAL A 342 3.61 24.01 -0.64
N GLN A 343 4.69 23.67 -1.34
CA GLN A 343 6.01 23.51 -0.72
C GLN A 343 6.24 24.71 0.21
N ARG A 344 6.30 24.43 1.52
CA ARG A 344 6.69 25.46 2.48
C ARG A 344 8.17 25.70 2.23
N GLU A 345 8.47 26.89 1.71
CA GLU A 345 9.83 27.42 1.67
C GLU A 345 10.41 27.52 3.08
#